data_ff7e74f35f7273633959debe79c3be43
#
_entry.id   ff7e74f35f7273633959debe79c3be43
#
_cell.length_a   1.000
_cell.length_b   1.000
_cell.length_c   1.000
_cell.angle_alpha   90.00
_cell.angle_beta   90.00
_cell.angle_gamma   90.00
#
_symmetry.space_group_name_H-M   'P 1'
#
loop_
_entity.id
_entity.type
_entity.pdbx_description
1 polymer ?
#
loop_
_entity_poly.entity_id
_entity_poly.type
_entity_poly.pdbx_seq_one_letter_code
_entity_poly.pdbx_strand_id
1 'polypeptide(L)'
;SKIDNLGILSPTEAEVGTIKNSKKSSEDFHKIEETEYVRGFVMMINNDNCKITNYFDENIFLYLEEIDLCRRLYQIKKKVCLIPSIRVEHFGGKSHNPIYSEKMEVQRNWHYMWSLFYFSKKHHGIFFAYKNTIKKFFSALIKCYFFYFFNKKKYLIYKHRFLGLLYSYLGKKSSFRVKL
;
A
#
# COMPACT_ATOMS: atom_id res chain seq x y z
N SER A 1 9.86 20.37 19.80
CA SER A 1 11.22 20.10 19.30
C SER A 1 11.15 19.76 17.83
N LYS A 2 12.01 20.37 17.01
CA LYS A 2 12.14 19.98 15.61
C LYS A 2 12.73 18.56 15.56
N ILE A 3 12.07 17.67 14.81
CA ILE A 3 12.66 16.34 14.53
C ILE A 3 13.67 16.54 13.42
N ASP A 4 14.94 16.41 13.75
CA ASP A 4 15.99 16.52 12.74
C ASP A 4 15.85 15.42 11.69
N ASN A 5 16.01 15.79 10.43
CA ASN A 5 15.90 14.88 9.28
C ASN A 5 14.53 14.21 9.09
N LEU A 6 13.42 14.82 9.54
CA LEU A 6 12.08 14.30 9.33
C LEU A 6 11.75 14.23 7.84
N GLY A 7 11.33 13.06 7.36
CA GLY A 7 10.78 12.84 6.03
C GLY A 7 9.25 12.79 6.05
N ILE A 8 8.71 11.91 6.88
CA ILE A 8 7.26 11.68 7.00
C ILE A 8 6.87 11.57 8.47
N LEU A 9 5.70 12.11 8.80
CA LEU A 9 5.03 11.97 10.08
C LEU A 9 3.59 11.49 9.86
N SER A 10 3.15 10.47 10.59
CA SER A 10 1.82 9.88 10.45
C SER A 10 1.19 9.60 11.81
N PRO A 11 -0.13 9.76 11.95
CA PRO A 11 -0.86 9.26 13.11
C PRO A 11 -0.95 7.72 13.09
N THR A 12 -1.39 7.15 14.21
CA THR A 12 -1.68 5.72 14.30
C THR A 12 -3.11 5.44 13.83
N GLU A 13 -3.30 4.35 13.08
CA GLU A 13 -4.62 3.86 12.70
C GLU A 13 -5.33 3.27 13.93
N ALA A 14 -6.60 3.62 14.12
CA ALA A 14 -7.46 3.03 15.13
C ALA A 14 -8.56 2.20 14.47
N GLU A 15 -9.04 1.19 15.17
CA GLU A 15 -10.23 0.45 14.74
C GLU A 15 -11.45 1.37 14.74
N VAL A 16 -12.30 1.23 13.72
CA VAL A 16 -13.53 2.02 13.56
C VAL A 16 -14.45 1.80 14.77
N GLY A 17 -14.87 2.90 15.39
CA GLY A 17 -15.73 2.88 16.58
C GLY A 17 -15.00 2.80 17.92
N THR A 18 -13.65 2.75 17.94
CA THR A 18 -12.86 2.63 19.18
C THR A 18 -12.45 3.97 19.80
N ILE A 19 -12.56 5.07 19.05
CA ILE A 19 -12.12 6.40 19.54
C ILE A 19 -13.11 7.01 20.56
N LYS A 20 -14.20 6.34 20.87
CA LYS A 20 -15.16 6.82 21.87
C LYS A 20 -14.52 6.82 23.27
N ASN A 21 -14.28 8.04 23.81
CA ASN A 21 -13.97 8.29 25.22
C ASN A 21 -12.59 7.88 25.80
N SER A 22 -11.51 7.88 25.05
CA SER A 22 -10.20 7.82 25.69
C SER A 22 -9.84 9.20 26.29
N LYS A 23 -9.99 9.38 27.61
CA LYS A 23 -9.30 10.46 28.36
C LYS A 23 -7.81 10.15 28.26
N LYS A 24 -7.08 10.89 27.46
CA LYS A 24 -5.61 10.77 27.35
C LYS A 24 -4.97 11.63 28.41
N SER A 25 -3.95 11.08 29.09
CA SER A 25 -3.05 11.87 29.93
C SER A 25 -2.19 12.77 29.05
N SER A 26 -1.82 13.95 29.54
CA SER A 26 -0.99 14.93 28.83
C SER A 26 0.43 14.40 28.49
N GLU A 27 0.88 13.34 29.13
CA GLU A 27 2.20 12.73 28.92
C GLU A 27 2.29 11.91 27.61
N ASP A 28 1.17 11.43 27.08
CA ASP A 28 1.14 10.62 25.83
C ASP A 28 1.36 11.45 24.55
N PHE A 29 1.28 12.78 24.62
CA PHE A 29 1.35 13.65 23.44
C PHE A 29 2.77 13.88 22.90
N HIS A 30 3.81 13.46 23.62
CA HIS A 30 5.20 13.79 23.28
C HIS A 30 6.00 12.63 22.71
N LYS A 31 5.44 11.43 22.68
CA LYS A 31 6.16 10.25 22.20
C LYS A 31 6.01 10.12 20.68
N ILE A 32 7.09 10.41 19.98
CA ILE A 32 7.20 10.15 18.53
C ILE A 32 8.08 8.92 18.35
N GLU A 33 7.61 7.97 17.54
CA GLU A 33 8.29 6.70 17.33
C GLU A 33 8.78 6.62 15.88
N GLU A 34 10.07 6.33 15.69
CA GLU A 34 10.63 6.06 14.37
C GLU A 34 10.17 4.68 13.89
N THR A 35 9.79 4.58 12.62
CA THR A 35 9.30 3.36 11.99
C THR A 35 9.88 3.21 10.59
N GLU A 36 9.87 1.98 10.06
CA GLU A 36 10.32 1.73 8.69
C GLU A 36 9.34 2.26 7.63
N TYR A 37 8.05 2.26 7.93
CA TYR A 37 7.01 2.74 7.03
C TYR A 37 5.76 3.18 7.78
N VAL A 38 4.92 3.96 7.09
CA VAL A 38 3.58 4.35 7.53
C VAL A 38 2.55 3.95 6.47
N ARG A 39 1.28 3.89 6.87
CA ARG A 39 0.18 3.66 5.92
C ARG A 39 -0.27 4.96 5.29
N GLY A 40 -0.65 4.92 4.01
CA GLY A 40 -0.99 6.08 3.19
C GLY A 40 -2.32 6.76 3.49
N PHE A 41 -3.04 6.40 4.59
CA PHE A 41 -4.33 7.01 4.90
C PHE A 41 -4.23 8.46 5.42
N VAL A 42 -3.16 8.79 6.16
CA VAL A 42 -2.80 10.15 6.57
C VAL A 42 -1.29 10.25 6.68
N MET A 43 -0.68 11.16 5.92
CA MET A 43 0.75 11.39 5.91
C MET A 43 1.03 12.90 5.88
N MET A 44 1.81 13.39 6.82
CA MET A 44 2.44 14.71 6.75
C MET A 44 3.82 14.56 6.15
N ILE A 45 4.04 15.16 5.00
CA ILE A 45 5.28 15.01 4.22
C ILE A 45 6.13 16.27 4.40
N ASN A 46 7.39 16.09 4.77
CA ASN A 46 8.36 17.16 4.66
C ASN A 46 8.71 17.36 3.19
N ASN A 47 8.28 18.49 2.64
CA ASN A 47 8.38 18.78 1.22
C ASN A 47 9.81 18.75 0.70
N ASP A 48 10.75 19.36 1.41
CA ASP A 48 12.15 19.45 0.97
C ASP A 48 12.83 18.09 0.91
N ASN A 49 12.58 17.23 1.91
CA ASN A 49 13.14 15.90 1.96
C ASN A 49 12.49 14.95 0.95
N CYS A 50 11.17 15.07 0.74
CA CYS A 50 10.46 14.24 -0.24
C CYS A 50 10.76 14.65 -1.68
N LYS A 51 11.03 15.92 -1.93
CA LYS A 51 11.49 16.42 -3.24
C LYS A 51 12.79 15.76 -3.67
N ILE A 52 13.75 15.54 -2.76
CA ILE A 52 15.00 14.83 -3.04
C ILE A 52 14.75 13.41 -3.57
N THR A 53 13.70 12.75 -3.09
CA THR A 53 13.31 11.41 -3.54
C THR A 53 12.35 11.40 -4.72
N ASN A 54 12.01 12.56 -5.27
CA ASN A 54 11.01 12.72 -6.34
C ASN A 54 9.61 12.20 -5.93
N TYR A 55 9.21 12.43 -4.68
CA TYR A 55 7.89 12.06 -4.12
C TYR A 55 7.51 10.59 -4.37
N PHE A 56 6.27 10.34 -4.80
CA PHE A 56 5.77 9.02 -5.13
C PHE A 56 6.28 8.54 -6.49
N ASP A 57 6.55 7.24 -6.61
CA ASP A 57 6.90 6.62 -7.89
C ASP A 57 5.66 6.51 -8.78
N GLU A 58 5.61 7.29 -9.86
CA GLU A 58 4.47 7.34 -10.79
C GLU A 58 4.18 6.02 -11.50
N ASN A 59 5.10 5.05 -11.47
CA ASN A 59 4.84 3.72 -11.98
C ASN A 59 3.92 2.92 -11.07
N ILE A 60 3.86 3.25 -9.77
CA ILE A 60 2.99 2.59 -8.79
C ILE A 60 1.68 3.36 -8.70
N PHE A 61 0.63 2.85 -9.34
CA PHE A 61 -0.67 3.52 -9.30
C PHE A 61 -1.42 3.32 -7.97
N LEU A 62 -1.30 2.15 -7.35
CA LEU A 62 -2.03 1.80 -6.14
C LEU A 62 -1.32 0.68 -5.40
N TYR A 63 -1.26 0.79 -4.07
CA TYR A 63 -0.55 -0.08 -3.12
C TYR A 63 0.97 -0.07 -3.22
N LEU A 64 1.59 0.03 -2.07
CA LEU A 64 3.04 0.08 -1.83
C LEU A 64 3.72 1.38 -2.27
N GLU A 65 2.98 2.38 -2.77
CA GLU A 65 3.51 3.70 -3.11
C GLU A 65 4.05 4.43 -1.89
N GLU A 66 3.34 4.34 -0.76
CA GLU A 66 3.75 4.94 0.51
C GLU A 66 4.95 4.20 1.12
N ILE A 67 4.96 2.88 1.01
CA ILE A 67 6.08 2.06 1.51
C ILE A 67 7.34 2.29 0.65
N ASP A 68 7.18 2.44 -0.65
CA ASP A 68 8.26 2.80 -1.58
C ASP A 68 8.88 4.16 -1.21
N LEU A 69 8.04 5.16 -0.95
CA LEU A 69 8.51 6.49 -0.53
C LEU A 69 9.25 6.43 0.81
N CYS A 70 8.67 5.77 1.83
CA CYS A 70 9.32 5.60 3.13
C CYS A 70 10.69 4.94 2.99
N ARG A 71 10.80 3.90 2.18
CA ARG A 71 12.06 3.20 1.96
C ARG A 71 13.12 4.06 1.26
N ARG A 72 12.72 4.86 0.26
CA ARG A 72 13.65 5.81 -0.41
C ARG A 72 14.11 6.91 0.55
N LEU A 73 13.23 7.40 1.43
CA LEU A 73 13.59 8.35 2.48
C LEU A 73 14.60 7.73 3.47
N TYR A 74 14.35 6.50 3.90
CA TYR A 74 15.28 5.78 4.78
C TYR A 74 16.67 5.62 4.15
N GLN A 75 16.76 5.31 2.85
CA GLN A 75 18.03 5.18 2.13
C GLN A 75 18.87 6.47 2.13
N ILE A 76 18.23 7.64 2.19
CA ILE A 76 18.88 8.95 2.32
C ILE A 76 18.93 9.45 3.78
N LYS A 77 18.79 8.54 4.75
CA LYS A 77 18.85 8.81 6.20
C LYS A 77 17.81 9.82 6.69
N LYS A 78 16.63 9.82 6.09
CA LYS A 78 15.48 10.60 6.55
C LYS A 78 14.55 9.73 7.39
N LYS A 79 14.00 10.33 8.44
CA LYS A 79 13.16 9.62 9.41
C LYS A 79 11.71 9.54 8.96
N VAL A 80 11.12 8.39 9.16
CA VAL A 80 9.68 8.15 9.06
C VAL A 80 9.19 7.89 10.47
N CYS A 81 8.19 8.67 10.91
CA CYS A 81 7.78 8.68 12.30
C CYS A 81 6.27 8.49 12.45
N LEU A 82 5.88 7.84 13.56
CA LEU A 82 4.50 7.76 14.02
C LEU A 82 4.30 8.65 15.25
N ILE A 83 3.09 9.18 15.39
CA ILE A 83 2.61 9.84 16.61
C ILE A 83 1.54 8.94 17.25
N PRO A 84 1.90 8.05 18.19
CA PRO A 84 0.96 7.09 18.78
C PRO A 84 -0.21 7.75 19.52
N SER A 85 0.00 8.96 20.03
CA SER A 85 -1.03 9.72 20.73
C SER A 85 -2.14 10.25 19.82
N ILE A 86 -1.90 10.38 18.51
CA ILE A 86 -2.92 10.78 17.53
C ILE A 86 -3.42 9.51 16.85
N ARG A 87 -4.72 9.22 17.06
CA ARG A 87 -5.38 8.07 16.45
C ARG A 87 -6.42 8.54 15.45
N VAL A 88 -6.45 7.91 14.27
CA VAL A 88 -7.40 8.23 13.20
C VAL A 88 -8.14 6.96 12.79
N GLU A 89 -9.46 7.02 12.76
CA GLU A 89 -10.29 5.95 12.22
C GLU A 89 -10.25 5.97 10.70
N HIS A 90 -9.82 4.88 10.10
CA HIS A 90 -9.74 4.75 8.66
C HIS A 90 -10.78 3.75 8.14
N PHE A 91 -11.78 4.24 7.43
CA PHE A 91 -12.83 3.44 6.79
C PHE A 91 -12.32 2.85 5.47
N GLY A 92 -11.39 1.93 5.53
CA GLY A 92 -10.77 1.33 4.35
C GLY A 92 -11.77 0.84 3.31
N GLY A 93 -11.55 1.17 2.05
CA GLY A 93 -12.36 0.70 0.93
C GLY A 93 -13.73 1.36 0.76
N LYS A 94 -14.06 2.39 1.52
CA LYS A 94 -15.35 3.12 1.44
C LYS A 94 -15.31 4.41 0.64
N SER A 95 -14.23 4.71 -0.06
CA SER A 95 -14.06 5.93 -0.86
C SER A 95 -14.82 5.91 -2.20
N HIS A 96 -15.64 4.89 -2.46
CA HIS A 96 -16.39 4.75 -3.71
C HIS A 96 -17.86 4.36 -3.43
N ASN A 97 -18.74 4.62 -4.39
CA ASN A 97 -20.13 4.19 -4.29
C ASN A 97 -20.21 2.65 -4.19
N PRO A 98 -20.97 2.09 -3.23
CA PRO A 98 -21.11 0.63 -3.03
C PRO A 98 -21.46 -0.17 -4.30
N ILE A 99 -22.18 0.42 -5.25
CA ILE A 99 -22.55 -0.22 -6.52
C ILE A 99 -21.30 -0.65 -7.33
N TYR A 100 -20.17 0.00 -7.14
CA TYR A 100 -18.91 -0.32 -7.82
C TYR A 100 -17.96 -1.20 -7.00
N SER A 101 -18.40 -1.69 -5.83
CA SER A 101 -17.53 -2.42 -4.88
C SER A 101 -16.83 -3.61 -5.53
N GLU A 102 -17.52 -4.41 -6.34
CA GLU A 102 -16.91 -5.56 -7.01
C GLU A 102 -15.87 -5.15 -8.06
N LYS A 103 -16.18 -4.12 -8.84
CA LYS A 103 -15.25 -3.58 -9.83
C LYS A 103 -14.00 -3.03 -9.16
N MET A 104 -14.16 -2.30 -8.07
CA MET A 104 -13.06 -1.73 -7.29
C MET A 104 -12.24 -2.83 -6.59
N GLU A 105 -12.87 -3.91 -6.12
CA GLU A 105 -12.17 -5.06 -5.55
C GLU A 105 -11.27 -5.74 -6.59
N VAL A 106 -11.77 -5.92 -7.80
CA VAL A 106 -11.01 -6.45 -8.93
C VAL A 106 -9.81 -5.56 -9.25
N GLN A 107 -10.02 -4.24 -9.36
CA GLN A 107 -8.95 -3.28 -9.63
C GLN A 107 -7.89 -3.29 -8.54
N ARG A 108 -8.29 -3.27 -7.26
CA ARG A 108 -7.37 -3.36 -6.12
C ARG A 108 -6.52 -4.63 -6.14
N ASN A 109 -7.13 -5.79 -6.44
CA ASN A 109 -6.40 -7.05 -6.51
C ASN A 109 -5.38 -7.08 -7.65
N TRP A 110 -5.71 -6.49 -8.81
CA TRP A 110 -4.80 -6.39 -9.94
C TRP A 110 -3.58 -5.52 -9.58
N HIS A 111 -3.82 -4.30 -9.08
CA HIS A 111 -2.74 -3.37 -8.73
C HIS A 111 -1.88 -3.88 -7.59
N TYR A 112 -2.46 -4.45 -6.53
CA TYR A 112 -1.68 -5.03 -5.44
C TYR A 112 -0.67 -6.07 -5.93
N MET A 113 -1.10 -6.96 -6.83
CA MET A 113 -0.20 -7.99 -7.36
C MET A 113 0.85 -7.43 -8.30
N TRP A 114 0.48 -6.44 -9.13
CA TRP A 114 1.43 -5.75 -9.99
C TRP A 114 2.50 -5.01 -9.16
N SER A 115 2.06 -4.22 -8.20
CA SER A 115 2.92 -3.42 -7.33
C SER A 115 3.83 -4.28 -6.46
N LEU A 116 3.35 -5.44 -6.00
CA LEU A 116 4.13 -6.37 -5.18
C LEU A 116 5.38 -6.86 -5.90
N PHE A 117 5.28 -7.25 -7.17
CA PHE A 117 6.45 -7.67 -7.94
C PHE A 117 7.34 -6.47 -8.29
N TYR A 118 6.75 -5.38 -8.75
CA TYR A 118 7.49 -4.17 -9.11
C TYR A 118 8.31 -3.64 -7.91
N PHE A 119 7.69 -3.48 -6.76
CA PHE A 119 8.33 -3.06 -5.52
C PHE A 119 9.47 -4.02 -5.12
N SER A 120 9.19 -5.33 -5.12
CA SER A 120 10.19 -6.34 -4.79
C SER A 120 11.38 -6.30 -5.75
N LYS A 121 11.14 -6.13 -7.06
CA LYS A 121 12.18 -5.99 -8.07
C LYS A 121 13.02 -4.71 -7.84
N LYS A 122 12.36 -3.59 -7.59
CA LYS A 122 12.99 -2.29 -7.39
C LYS A 122 13.92 -2.27 -6.18
N HIS A 123 13.51 -2.87 -5.07
CA HIS A 123 14.23 -2.76 -3.80
C HIS A 123 15.08 -3.98 -3.43
N HIS A 124 14.82 -5.15 -4.00
CA HIS A 124 15.49 -6.39 -3.63
C HIS A 124 16.05 -7.17 -4.84
N GLY A 125 15.83 -6.66 -6.05
CA GLY A 125 16.28 -7.31 -7.27
C GLY A 125 15.31 -8.35 -7.82
N ILE A 126 15.59 -8.76 -9.06
CA ILE A 126 14.68 -9.58 -9.88
C ILE A 126 14.48 -10.99 -9.30
N PHE A 127 15.53 -11.63 -8.79
CA PHE A 127 15.46 -12.99 -8.24
C PHE A 127 14.59 -13.03 -6.97
N PHE A 128 14.75 -12.05 -6.09
CA PHE A 128 13.90 -11.91 -4.91
C PHE A 128 12.45 -11.67 -5.29
N ALA A 129 12.18 -10.82 -6.28
CA ALA A 129 10.84 -10.53 -6.75
C ALA A 129 10.11 -11.79 -7.23
N TYR A 130 10.78 -12.63 -8.03
CA TYR A 130 10.22 -13.91 -8.45
C TYR A 130 10.02 -14.86 -7.28
N LYS A 131 11.01 -15.03 -6.40
CA LYS A 131 10.89 -15.88 -5.21
C LYS A 131 9.68 -15.47 -4.34
N ASN A 132 9.45 -14.18 -4.17
CA ASN A 132 8.34 -13.65 -3.37
C ASN A 132 6.97 -13.82 -4.02
N THR A 133 6.89 -13.88 -5.34
CA THR A 133 5.61 -13.81 -6.06
C THR A 133 5.24 -15.07 -6.84
N ILE A 134 6.18 -15.96 -7.16
CA ILE A 134 5.92 -17.13 -8.02
C ILE A 134 4.84 -18.06 -7.44
N LYS A 135 4.85 -18.32 -6.13
CA LYS A 135 3.79 -19.12 -5.48
C LYS A 135 2.42 -18.44 -5.59
N LYS A 136 2.38 -17.10 -5.48
CA LYS A 136 1.16 -16.32 -5.62
C LYS A 136 0.63 -16.37 -7.06
N PHE A 137 1.54 -16.35 -8.04
CA PHE A 137 1.22 -16.45 -9.46
C PHE A 137 0.52 -17.78 -9.79
N PHE A 138 1.13 -18.90 -9.44
CA PHE A 138 0.53 -20.22 -9.68
C PHE A 138 -0.72 -20.46 -8.86
N SER A 139 -0.76 -20.02 -7.60
CA SER A 139 -1.98 -20.08 -6.78
C SER A 139 -3.12 -19.28 -7.40
N ALA A 140 -2.85 -18.10 -7.94
CA ALA A 140 -3.86 -17.28 -8.62
C ALA A 140 -4.36 -17.97 -9.90
N LEU A 141 -3.47 -18.58 -10.69
CA LEU A 141 -3.82 -19.31 -11.91
C LEU A 141 -4.71 -20.53 -11.61
N ILE A 142 -4.31 -21.38 -10.65
CA ILE A 142 -5.07 -22.56 -10.25
C ILE A 142 -6.44 -22.17 -9.71
N LYS A 143 -6.51 -21.15 -8.82
CA LYS A 143 -7.77 -20.67 -8.27
C LYS A 143 -8.65 -19.99 -9.32
N CYS A 144 -8.06 -19.31 -10.30
CA CYS A 144 -8.78 -18.76 -11.44
C CYS A 144 -9.48 -19.86 -12.20
N TYR A 145 -8.76 -20.94 -12.55
CA TYR A 145 -9.33 -22.11 -13.24
C TYR A 145 -10.43 -22.78 -12.41
N PHE A 146 -10.18 -23.07 -11.13
CA PHE A 146 -11.14 -23.70 -10.24
C PHE A 146 -12.42 -22.89 -10.10
N PHE A 147 -12.34 -21.58 -9.80
CA PHE A 147 -13.51 -20.75 -9.58
C PHE A 147 -14.24 -20.35 -10.87
N TYR A 148 -13.66 -20.59 -12.02
CA TYR A 148 -14.35 -20.39 -13.31
C TYR A 148 -15.69 -21.14 -13.36
N PHE A 149 -15.73 -22.34 -12.81
CA PHE A 149 -16.92 -23.20 -12.80
C PHE A 149 -17.87 -22.97 -11.61
N PHE A 150 -17.36 -22.44 -10.49
CA PHE A 150 -18.11 -22.45 -9.23
C PHE A 150 -18.46 -21.06 -8.68
N ASN A 151 -17.70 -20.03 -9.00
CA ASN A 151 -17.92 -18.73 -8.38
C ASN A 151 -17.37 -17.58 -9.24
N LYS A 152 -18.24 -16.91 -9.97
CA LYS A 152 -17.90 -15.80 -10.89
C LYS A 152 -17.13 -14.66 -10.19
N LYS A 153 -17.51 -14.28 -8.97
CA LYS A 153 -16.83 -13.22 -8.22
C LYS A 153 -15.39 -13.61 -7.89
N LYS A 154 -15.18 -14.79 -7.31
CA LYS A 154 -13.84 -15.29 -7.00
C LYS A 154 -13.01 -15.51 -8.26
N TYR A 155 -13.60 -16.02 -9.33
CA TYR A 155 -12.95 -16.14 -10.63
C TYR A 155 -12.37 -14.80 -11.09
N LEU A 156 -13.17 -13.72 -11.10
CA LEU A 156 -12.72 -12.39 -11.51
C LEU A 156 -11.56 -11.88 -10.63
N ILE A 157 -11.64 -12.05 -9.31
CA ILE A 157 -10.58 -11.66 -8.38
C ILE A 157 -9.26 -12.39 -8.74
N TYR A 158 -9.29 -13.72 -8.84
CA TYR A 158 -8.07 -14.50 -9.10
C TYR A 158 -7.53 -14.31 -10.51
N LYS A 159 -8.40 -14.15 -11.52
CA LYS A 159 -8.01 -13.75 -12.86
C LYS A 159 -7.20 -12.45 -12.85
N HIS A 160 -7.67 -11.43 -12.13
CA HIS A 160 -6.98 -10.14 -12.09
C HIS A 160 -5.74 -10.16 -11.20
N ARG A 161 -5.69 -10.98 -10.16
CA ARG A 161 -4.44 -11.25 -9.42
C ARG A 161 -3.37 -11.88 -10.31
N PHE A 162 -3.74 -12.87 -11.11
CA PHE A 162 -2.85 -13.51 -12.08
C PHE A 162 -2.38 -12.51 -13.13
N LEU A 163 -3.31 -11.75 -13.76
CA LEU A 163 -2.98 -10.76 -14.78
C LEU A 163 -2.10 -9.64 -14.24
N GLY A 164 -2.33 -9.15 -13.00
CA GLY A 164 -1.48 -8.15 -12.38
C GLY A 164 -0.02 -8.59 -12.29
N LEU A 165 0.24 -9.81 -11.80
CA LEU A 165 1.60 -10.37 -11.78
C LEU A 165 2.16 -10.59 -13.18
N LEU A 166 1.36 -11.14 -14.09
CA LEU A 166 1.80 -11.38 -15.46
C LEU A 166 2.24 -10.08 -16.16
N TYR A 167 1.45 -9.01 -16.03
CA TYR A 167 1.81 -7.71 -16.60
C TYR A 167 3.08 -7.14 -15.98
N SER A 168 3.26 -7.29 -14.67
CA SER A 168 4.46 -6.84 -13.98
C SER A 168 5.70 -7.67 -14.38
N TYR A 169 5.57 -8.98 -14.55
CA TYR A 169 6.63 -9.87 -15.05
C TYR A 169 7.09 -9.49 -16.45
N LEU A 170 6.14 -9.10 -17.31
CA LEU A 170 6.40 -8.65 -18.68
C LEU A 170 6.89 -7.19 -18.75
N GLY A 171 7.10 -6.52 -17.62
CA GLY A 171 7.54 -5.12 -17.59
C GLY A 171 6.50 -4.12 -18.11
N LYS A 172 5.24 -4.51 -18.21
CA LYS A 172 4.16 -3.62 -18.67
C LYS A 172 3.73 -2.68 -17.56
N LYS A 173 3.30 -1.46 -17.92
CA LYS A 173 2.86 -0.42 -16.97
C LYS A 173 1.63 -0.84 -16.15
N SER A 174 1.45 -0.23 -14.98
CA SER A 174 0.28 -0.36 -14.10
C SER A 174 -0.94 0.36 -14.67
N SER A 175 -1.46 -0.11 -15.81
CA SER A 175 -2.44 0.60 -16.64
C SER A 175 -3.89 0.14 -16.49
N PHE A 176 -4.14 -0.94 -15.72
CA PHE A 176 -5.49 -1.47 -15.58
C PHE A 176 -6.43 -0.48 -14.87
N ARG A 177 -7.57 -0.19 -15.49
CA ARG A 177 -8.64 0.65 -14.93
C ARG A 177 -9.98 0.00 -15.23
N VAL A 178 -10.84 -0.11 -14.22
CA VAL A 178 -12.23 -0.55 -14.43
C VAL A 178 -13.04 0.61 -15.00
N LYS A 179 -13.89 0.33 -15.96
CA LYS A 179 -14.90 1.29 -16.43
C LYS A 179 -16.04 1.32 -15.41
N LEU A 180 -16.26 2.48 -14.81
CA LEU A 180 -17.34 2.75 -13.84
C LEU A 180 -18.66 3.00 -14.58
#